data_17765b4016b9f9fdf4383af5cad7311f
#
_entry.id   17765b4016b9f9fdf4383af5cad7311f
#
_cell.length_a   1.000
_cell.length_b   1.000
_cell.length_c   1.000
_cell.angle_alpha   90.00
_cell.angle_beta   90.00
_cell.angle_gamma   90.00
#
_symmetry.space_group_name_H-M   'P 1'
#
loop_
_entity.id
_entity.type
_entity.pdbx_description
1 polymer ?
#
loop_
_entity_poly.entity_id
_entity_poly.type
_entity_poly.pdbx_seq_one_letter_code
_entity_poly.pdbx_strand_id
1 'polypeptide(L)'
;MQGLYTRPQPSQREQCLFWMDIFGVRDLADRTFLHISSGEQRLVLLARAFVKDPALLILDEPLHGLDLVNRQLVREIINTYCQRKNKTLIIVTHYEEELPSCITHRLMLKKNK
;
A
#
# COMPACT_ATOMS: atom_id res chain seq x y z
N MET A 1 -14.99 -12.68 -19.27
CA MET A 1 -14.87 -12.33 -17.84
C MET A 1 -13.81 -13.16 -17.18
N GLN A 2 -12.89 -12.53 -16.51
CA GLN A 2 -11.82 -13.26 -15.81
C GLN A 2 -12.35 -13.74 -14.46
N GLY A 3 -12.21 -15.04 -14.19
CA GLY A 3 -12.54 -15.58 -12.89
C GLY A 3 -11.44 -15.29 -11.86
N LEU A 4 -11.75 -15.55 -10.59
CA LEU A 4 -10.81 -15.34 -9.48
C LEU A 4 -9.52 -16.15 -9.63
N TYR A 5 -9.59 -17.28 -10.33
CA TYR A 5 -8.47 -18.20 -10.48
C TYR A 5 -7.79 -18.12 -11.84
N THR A 6 -8.12 -17.11 -12.63
CA THR A 6 -7.46 -16.90 -13.92
C THR A 6 -6.01 -16.49 -13.69
N ARG A 7 -5.10 -17.12 -14.40
CA ARG A 7 -3.68 -16.75 -14.33
C ARG A 7 -3.50 -15.33 -14.83
N PRO A 8 -2.70 -14.49 -14.13
CA PRO A 8 -2.44 -13.14 -14.60
C PRO A 8 -1.78 -13.16 -15.97
N GLN A 9 -2.12 -12.19 -16.80
CA GLN A 9 -1.39 -11.96 -18.05
C GLN A 9 0.07 -11.64 -17.74
N PRO A 10 1.02 -11.92 -18.65
CA PRO A 10 2.43 -11.57 -18.41
C PRO A 10 2.65 -10.11 -18.03
N SER A 11 1.92 -9.20 -18.66
CA SER A 11 1.98 -7.77 -18.31
C SER A 11 1.53 -7.49 -16.89
N GLN A 12 0.51 -8.22 -16.40
CA GLN A 12 0.04 -8.10 -15.02
C GLN A 12 1.08 -8.62 -14.03
N ARG A 13 1.70 -9.74 -14.35
CA ARG A 13 2.78 -10.29 -13.52
C ARG A 13 3.95 -9.31 -13.43
N GLU A 14 4.34 -8.70 -14.54
CA GLU A 14 5.39 -7.70 -14.56
C GLU A 14 5.06 -6.50 -13.69
N GLN A 15 3.82 -6.02 -13.74
CA GLN A 15 3.36 -4.92 -12.91
C GLN A 15 3.40 -5.29 -11.42
N CYS A 16 2.98 -6.50 -11.07
CA CYS A 16 3.04 -6.97 -9.69
C CYS A 16 4.49 -7.00 -9.20
N LEU A 17 5.40 -7.55 -9.99
CA LEU A 17 6.82 -7.61 -9.63
C LEU A 17 7.43 -6.22 -9.51
N PHE A 18 7.04 -5.30 -10.39
CA PHE A 18 7.48 -3.90 -10.35
C PHE A 18 7.10 -3.26 -9.01
N TRP A 19 5.85 -3.39 -8.59
CA TRP A 19 5.39 -2.81 -7.33
C TRP A 19 6.01 -3.50 -6.12
N MET A 20 6.19 -4.82 -6.19
CA MET A 20 6.90 -5.54 -5.13
C MET A 20 8.34 -5.06 -5.00
N ASP A 21 8.98 -4.73 -6.12
CA ASP A 21 10.32 -4.18 -6.12
C ASP A 21 10.37 -2.81 -5.45
N ILE A 22 9.40 -1.94 -5.77
CA ILE A 22 9.29 -0.62 -5.15
C ILE A 22 9.14 -0.73 -3.62
N PHE A 23 8.34 -1.70 -3.16
CA PHE A 23 8.16 -1.94 -1.73
C PHE A 23 9.26 -2.80 -1.09
N GLY A 24 10.25 -3.22 -1.88
CA GLY A 24 11.41 -3.96 -1.37
C GLY A 24 11.13 -5.41 -1.03
N VAL A 25 10.08 -6.01 -1.61
CA VAL A 25 9.66 -7.38 -1.29
C VAL A 25 9.62 -8.30 -2.51
N ARG A 26 10.29 -7.94 -3.59
CA ARG A 26 10.28 -8.74 -4.83
C ARG A 26 10.80 -10.16 -4.63
N ASP A 27 11.80 -10.31 -3.76
CA ASP A 27 12.37 -11.62 -3.44
C ASP A 27 11.39 -12.56 -2.72
N LEU A 28 10.27 -12.03 -2.24
CA LEU A 28 9.23 -12.81 -1.59
C LEU A 28 8.14 -13.30 -2.56
N ALA A 29 8.26 -12.99 -3.86
CA ALA A 29 7.21 -13.26 -4.85
C ALA A 29 6.81 -14.74 -4.92
N ASP A 30 7.76 -15.64 -4.70
CA ASP A 30 7.53 -17.08 -4.78
C ASP A 30 7.31 -17.72 -3.41
N ARG A 31 7.23 -16.91 -2.34
CA ARG A 31 6.99 -17.42 -1.00
C ARG A 31 5.51 -17.44 -0.66
N THR A 32 5.12 -18.42 0.16
CA THR A 32 3.77 -18.45 0.70
C THR A 32 3.55 -17.28 1.65
N PHE A 33 2.47 -16.54 1.45
CA PHE A 33 2.15 -15.34 2.23
C PHE A 33 2.18 -15.60 3.74
N LEU A 34 1.68 -16.75 4.19
CA LEU A 34 1.63 -17.07 5.61
C LEU A 34 3.01 -17.37 6.22
N HIS A 35 4.03 -17.58 5.40
CA HIS A 35 5.37 -17.91 5.87
C HIS A 35 6.35 -16.73 5.88
N ILE A 36 5.84 -15.52 5.63
CA ILE A 36 6.66 -14.31 5.72
C ILE A 36 6.26 -13.52 6.97
N SER A 37 7.09 -12.58 7.39
CA SER A 37 6.82 -11.80 8.60
C SER A 37 5.58 -10.91 8.43
N SER A 38 5.01 -10.45 9.55
CA SER A 38 3.84 -9.56 9.51
C SER A 38 4.16 -8.25 8.81
N GLY A 39 5.35 -7.70 8.99
CA GLY A 39 5.79 -6.50 8.28
C GLY A 39 5.91 -6.73 6.79
N GLU A 40 6.49 -7.87 6.39
CA GLU A 40 6.57 -8.26 4.98
C GLU A 40 5.19 -8.47 4.37
N GLN A 41 4.27 -9.10 5.12
CA GLN A 41 2.88 -9.25 4.68
C GLN A 41 2.24 -7.89 4.42
N ARG A 42 2.48 -6.92 5.30
CA ARG A 42 1.96 -5.55 5.15
C ARG A 42 2.49 -4.92 3.86
N LEU A 43 3.77 -5.03 3.60
CA LEU A 43 4.38 -4.47 2.39
C LEU A 43 3.84 -5.12 1.12
N VAL A 44 3.63 -6.44 1.14
CA VAL A 44 3.04 -7.16 0.00
C VAL A 44 1.62 -6.69 -0.27
N LEU A 45 0.82 -6.51 0.78
CA LEU A 45 -0.56 -6.03 0.64
C LEU A 45 -0.62 -4.60 0.12
N LEU A 46 0.29 -3.74 0.57
CA LEU A 46 0.39 -2.38 0.06
C LEU A 46 0.78 -2.38 -1.42
N ALA A 47 1.78 -3.18 -1.79
CA ALA A 47 2.17 -3.30 -3.20
C ALA A 47 0.99 -3.71 -4.07
N ARG A 48 0.21 -4.68 -3.60
CA ARG A 48 -0.98 -5.17 -4.30
C ARG A 48 -2.00 -4.06 -4.55
N ALA A 49 -2.17 -3.16 -3.58
CA ALA A 49 -3.12 -2.07 -3.71
C ALA A 49 -2.75 -1.11 -4.85
N PHE A 50 -1.46 -0.98 -5.17
CA PHE A 50 -0.99 -0.07 -6.20
C PHE A 50 -0.95 -0.67 -7.61
N VAL A 51 -1.04 -2.00 -7.73
CA VAL A 51 -0.81 -2.70 -9.02
C VAL A 51 -1.73 -2.19 -10.14
N LYS A 52 -2.97 -1.91 -9.82
CA LYS A 52 -3.95 -1.47 -10.83
C LYS A 52 -3.97 0.03 -11.04
N ASP A 53 -3.04 0.75 -10.44
CA ASP A 53 -2.94 2.20 -10.53
C ASP A 53 -4.29 2.88 -10.25
N PRO A 54 -4.88 2.65 -9.06
CA PRO A 54 -6.24 3.13 -8.78
C PRO A 54 -6.33 4.64 -8.74
N ALA A 55 -7.49 5.18 -9.11
CA ALA A 55 -7.79 6.60 -8.97
C ALA A 55 -8.15 6.94 -7.53
N LEU A 56 -8.72 6.00 -6.79
CA LEU A 56 -9.04 6.13 -5.38
C LEU A 56 -8.34 5.03 -4.61
N LEU A 57 -7.54 5.43 -3.63
CA LEU A 57 -6.81 4.50 -2.76
C LEU A 57 -7.24 4.75 -1.31
N ILE A 58 -7.68 3.69 -0.65
CA ILE A 58 -8.08 3.75 0.76
C ILE A 58 -7.12 2.87 1.54
N LEU A 59 -6.41 3.46 2.50
CA LEU A 59 -5.44 2.76 3.32
C LEU A 59 -5.81 2.89 4.79
N ASP A 60 -5.92 1.75 5.46
CA ASP A 60 -6.24 1.68 6.88
C ASP A 60 -4.98 1.31 7.65
N GLU A 61 -4.50 2.24 8.48
CA GLU A 61 -3.28 2.08 9.28
C GLU A 61 -2.11 1.53 8.45
N PRO A 62 -1.73 2.19 7.34
CA PRO A 62 -0.78 1.59 6.40
C PRO A 62 0.63 1.40 6.96
N LEU A 63 1.01 2.16 7.98
CA LEU A 63 2.35 2.07 8.57
C LEU A 63 2.42 1.15 9.79
N HIS A 64 1.29 0.61 10.21
CA HIS A 64 1.21 -0.24 11.39
C HIS A 64 2.06 -1.50 11.23
N GLY A 65 2.87 -1.81 12.22
CA GLY A 65 3.70 -3.01 12.21
C GLY A 65 4.99 -2.91 11.40
N LEU A 66 5.28 -1.75 10.82
CA LEU A 66 6.52 -1.54 10.06
C LEU A 66 7.60 -0.91 10.93
N ASP A 67 8.86 -1.27 10.64
CA ASP A 67 10.00 -0.62 11.25
C ASP A 67 10.21 0.79 10.67
N LEU A 68 11.15 1.55 11.22
CA LEU A 68 11.37 2.95 10.82
C LEU A 68 11.75 3.07 9.34
N VAL A 69 12.59 2.18 8.83
CA VAL A 69 13.04 2.24 7.44
C VAL A 69 11.85 2.00 6.50
N ASN A 70 11.07 0.97 6.78
CA ASN A 70 9.91 0.64 5.94
C ASN A 70 8.79 1.67 6.08
N ARG A 71 8.60 2.27 7.26
CA ARG A 71 7.65 3.38 7.42
C ARG A 71 8.01 4.54 6.52
N GLN A 72 9.29 4.90 6.47
CA GLN A 72 9.75 5.99 5.63
C GLN A 72 9.53 5.67 4.15
N LEU A 73 9.86 4.45 3.74
CA LEU A 73 9.66 3.99 2.37
C LEU A 73 8.19 4.10 1.96
N VAL A 74 7.29 3.56 2.78
CA VAL A 74 5.85 3.57 2.48
C VAL A 74 5.33 4.99 2.45
N ARG A 75 5.76 5.84 3.39
CA ARG A 75 5.35 7.23 3.43
C ARG A 75 5.73 7.97 2.16
N GLU A 76 6.93 7.75 1.65
CA GLU A 76 7.40 8.36 0.40
C GLU A 76 6.59 7.88 -0.80
N ILE A 77 6.29 6.58 -0.86
CA ILE A 77 5.47 6.01 -1.93
C ILE A 77 4.06 6.62 -1.93
N ILE A 78 3.44 6.71 -0.76
CA ILE A 78 2.10 7.29 -0.61
C ILE A 78 2.11 8.77 -1.01
N ASN A 79 3.12 9.50 -0.59
CA ASN A 79 3.25 10.92 -0.91
C ASN A 79 3.37 11.13 -2.42
N THR A 80 4.17 10.31 -3.09
CA THR A 80 4.31 10.34 -4.55
C THR A 80 2.98 10.05 -5.24
N TYR A 81 2.25 9.05 -4.74
CA TYR A 81 0.94 8.71 -5.29
C TYR A 81 -0.02 9.89 -5.25
N CYS A 82 -0.16 10.56 -4.11
CA CYS A 82 -1.16 11.60 -3.99
C CYS A 82 -0.77 12.93 -4.63
N GLN A 83 0.47 13.07 -5.10
CA GLN A 83 0.87 14.21 -5.91
C GLN A 83 0.47 14.07 -7.38
N ARG A 84 0.06 12.89 -7.80
CA ARG A 84 -0.35 12.64 -9.18
C ARG A 84 -1.74 13.20 -9.44
N LYS A 85 -1.97 13.69 -10.66
CA LYS A 85 -3.28 14.22 -11.07
C LYS A 85 -4.32 13.10 -11.07
N ASN A 86 -5.55 13.45 -10.69
CA ASN A 86 -6.70 12.56 -10.70
C ASN A 86 -6.54 11.36 -9.76
N LYS A 87 -5.75 11.52 -8.69
CA LYS A 87 -5.61 10.50 -7.64
C LYS A 87 -6.20 11.02 -6.35
N THR A 88 -6.98 10.18 -5.68
CA THR A 88 -7.56 10.48 -4.38
C THR A 88 -7.10 9.47 -3.37
N LEU A 89 -6.66 9.94 -2.21
CA LEU A 89 -6.16 9.11 -1.13
C LEU A 89 -6.99 9.34 0.12
N ILE A 90 -7.46 8.25 0.72
CA ILE A 90 -8.08 8.27 2.04
C ILE A 90 -7.23 7.42 2.97
N ILE A 91 -6.72 8.02 4.04
CA ILE A 91 -5.96 7.31 5.06
C ILE A 91 -6.72 7.33 6.38
N VAL A 92 -6.87 6.16 6.98
CA VAL A 92 -7.38 6.01 8.34
C VAL A 92 -6.18 5.73 9.24
N THR A 93 -5.94 6.58 10.23
CA THR A 93 -4.82 6.40 11.15
C THR A 93 -5.12 7.07 12.49
N HIS A 94 -4.53 6.53 13.56
CA HIS A 94 -4.55 7.11 14.89
C HIS A 94 -3.37 8.06 15.15
N TYR A 95 -2.40 8.11 14.23
CA TYR A 95 -1.13 8.82 14.45
C TYR A 95 -0.97 9.95 13.42
N GLU A 96 -1.18 11.19 13.86
CA GLU A 96 -1.06 12.37 12.99
C GLU A 96 0.34 12.52 12.39
N GLU A 97 1.37 12.17 13.15
CA GLU A 97 2.75 12.29 12.71
C GLU A 97 3.08 11.34 11.56
N GLU A 98 2.23 10.34 11.33
CA GLU A 98 2.42 9.39 10.22
C GLU A 98 1.73 9.82 8.93
N LEU A 99 0.98 10.93 8.97
CA LEU A 99 0.29 11.41 7.78
C LEU A 99 1.28 11.95 6.75
N PRO A 100 1.08 11.62 5.45
CA PRO A 100 1.89 12.23 4.39
C PRO A 100 1.64 13.73 4.30
N SER A 101 2.64 14.45 3.80
CA SER A 101 2.54 15.91 3.64
C SER A 101 1.50 16.34 2.60
N CYS A 102 1.03 15.41 1.76
CA CYS A 102 0.03 15.71 0.73
C CYS A 102 -1.41 15.75 1.25
N ILE A 103 -1.64 15.47 2.53
CA ILE A 103 -2.99 15.49 3.11
C ILE A 103 -3.54 16.91 3.14
N THR A 104 -4.72 17.11 2.57
CA THR A 104 -5.37 18.41 2.47
C THR A 104 -6.54 18.57 3.43
N HIS A 105 -7.21 17.48 3.79
CA HIS A 105 -8.39 17.50 4.64
C HIS A 105 -8.28 16.43 5.72
N ARG A 106 -8.80 16.75 6.91
CA ARG A 106 -8.83 15.82 8.03
C ARG A 106 -10.24 15.69 8.58
N LEU A 107 -10.61 14.47 8.93
CA LEU A 107 -11.84 14.19 9.65
C LEU A 107 -11.48 13.41 10.91
N MET A 108 -11.80 13.96 12.06
CA MET A 108 -11.57 13.29 13.33
C MET A 108 -12.88 12.71 13.83
N LEU A 109 -12.89 11.39 14.04
CA LEU A 109 -14.04 10.69 14.58
C LEU A 109 -13.85 10.49 16.08
N LYS A 110 -14.79 10.98 16.88
CA LYS A 110 -14.80 10.74 18.30
C LYS A 110 -15.61 9.49 18.60
N LYS A 111 -15.05 8.61 19.43
CA LYS A 111 -15.83 7.48 19.91
C LYS A 111 -16.86 7.96 20.92
N ASN A 112 -18.10 7.66 20.65
CA ASN A 112 -19.15 7.82 21.66
C ASN A 112 -19.09 6.59 22.56
N LYS A 113 -18.90 6.84 23.82
CA LYS A 113 -19.00 5.79 24.82
C LYS A 113 -20.41 5.69 25.35
#